data_957baebd66990b16f0ce21f219e7a4fe
#
_entry.id   957baebd66990b16f0ce21f219e7a4fe
#
_cell.length_a   1.000
_cell.length_b   1.000
_cell.length_c   1.000
_cell.angle_alpha   90.00
_cell.angle_beta   90.00
_cell.angle_gamma   90.00
#
_symmetry.space_group_name_H-M   'P 1'
#
loop_
_entity.id
_entity.type
_entity.pdbx_description
1 polymer ?
#
loop_
_entity_poly.entity_id
_entity_poly.type
_entity_poly.pdbx_seq_one_letter_code
_entity_poly.pdbx_strand_id
1 'polypeptide(L)'
;MNNLVSVLIPAYNHEKYVQETIKSIINQTYQNIELIIVDDGSKDSTWQKIQELKDECEKRFVRVHFETKENEGTCKTFNRLLDLSQGEYVYFIASDDMAKPEAIETEVKFLSKHKDYALVVGDNEIIDADGKRAYWDNERNLIYDKKQTKFLTFCDFLKAGRPYVDFNSEDFGSYGSLTMGNYIPNGYLIRKSIFDKIGRFTPEAPLEDYWLMLQISKYSKMKYIDKILFSYRWHQTNSVKNIDKMENYTNITKNYDKNLLEKSDKNLLLKSVKEYLEFGIRYKTFGIKNIFQIIKYRKENKKNIIIKLFSFKILKIRRKNG
;
A
#
# COMPACT_ATOMS: atom_id res chain seq x y z
N MET A 1 -3.08 -21.12 -15.16
CA MET A 1 -2.09 -20.05 -15.00
C MET A 1 -1.21 -20.44 -13.84
N ASN A 2 0.10 -20.54 -14.06
CA ASN A 2 1.01 -21.06 -13.05
C ASN A 2 2.13 -20.04 -12.71
N ASN A 3 1.73 -18.77 -12.55
CA ASN A 3 2.68 -17.70 -12.24
C ASN A 3 3.15 -17.84 -10.79
N LEU A 4 4.45 -17.84 -10.57
CA LEU A 4 5.00 -17.90 -9.21
C LEU A 4 4.64 -16.61 -8.45
N VAL A 5 4.15 -16.77 -7.22
CA VAL A 5 3.89 -15.67 -6.28
C VAL A 5 4.93 -15.76 -5.14
N SER A 6 5.67 -14.69 -4.93
CA SER A 6 6.53 -14.55 -3.77
C SER A 6 5.73 -13.91 -2.64
N VAL A 7 5.44 -14.66 -1.59
CA VAL A 7 4.89 -14.09 -0.34
C VAL A 7 6.05 -13.60 0.51
N LEU A 8 6.00 -12.32 0.86
CA LEU A 8 7.08 -11.59 1.52
C LEU A 8 6.63 -11.13 2.91
N ILE A 9 7.24 -11.67 3.95
CA ILE A 9 6.91 -11.36 5.35
C ILE A 9 8.09 -10.68 6.03
N PRO A 10 8.05 -9.36 6.24
CA PRO A 10 8.95 -8.70 7.18
C PRO A 10 8.50 -9.01 8.60
N ALA A 11 9.40 -9.49 9.46
CA ALA A 11 9.07 -9.83 10.84
C ALA A 11 9.92 -9.00 11.82
N TYR A 12 9.26 -8.48 12.87
CA TYR A 12 9.94 -7.81 13.97
C TYR A 12 9.09 -7.76 15.23
N ASN A 13 9.52 -8.47 16.29
CA ASN A 13 8.86 -8.51 17.60
C ASN A 13 7.35 -8.89 17.54
N HIS A 14 7.03 -9.95 16.82
CA HIS A 14 5.67 -10.48 16.66
C HIS A 14 5.55 -11.95 17.05
N GLU A 15 6.23 -12.38 18.15
CA GLU A 15 6.21 -13.76 18.64
C GLU A 15 4.80 -14.33 18.86
N LYS A 16 3.82 -13.46 19.18
CA LYS A 16 2.43 -13.86 19.43
C LYS A 16 1.64 -14.14 18.15
N TYR A 17 2.05 -13.56 17.02
CA TYR A 17 1.22 -13.49 15.81
C TYR A 17 1.83 -14.21 14.61
N VAL A 18 3.16 -14.23 14.50
CA VAL A 18 3.87 -14.64 13.28
C VAL A 18 3.49 -16.05 12.82
N GLN A 19 3.20 -16.98 13.74
CA GLN A 19 2.78 -18.34 13.35
C GLN A 19 1.38 -18.36 12.73
N GLU A 20 0.45 -17.51 13.20
CA GLU A 20 -0.87 -17.39 12.58
C GLU A 20 -0.77 -16.79 11.18
N THR A 21 0.09 -15.78 11.01
CA THR A 21 0.40 -15.22 9.69
C THR A 21 0.92 -16.29 8.74
N ILE A 22 1.95 -17.05 9.14
CA ILE A 22 2.54 -18.12 8.31
C ILE A 22 1.48 -19.19 7.98
N LYS A 23 0.68 -19.63 8.97
CA LYS A 23 -0.40 -20.61 8.76
C LYS A 23 -1.47 -20.09 7.79
N SER A 24 -1.76 -18.79 7.78
CA SER A 24 -2.69 -18.20 6.82
C SER A 24 -2.18 -18.30 5.38
N ILE A 25 -0.87 -18.30 5.18
CA ILE A 25 -0.25 -18.50 3.87
C ILE A 25 -0.15 -19.99 3.51
N ILE A 26 0.13 -20.87 4.46
CA ILE A 26 0.07 -22.33 4.26
C ILE A 26 -1.32 -22.74 3.74
N ASN A 27 -2.37 -22.13 4.27
CA ASN A 27 -3.77 -22.42 3.93
C ASN A 27 -4.28 -21.76 2.64
N GLN A 28 -3.42 -21.07 1.85
CA GLN A 28 -3.85 -20.50 0.58
C GLN A 28 -4.27 -21.55 -0.43
N THR A 29 -5.37 -21.29 -1.16
CA THR A 29 -5.84 -22.17 -2.26
C THR A 29 -4.91 -22.15 -3.45
N TYR A 30 -4.22 -21.03 -3.67
CA TYR A 30 -3.20 -20.91 -4.72
C TYR A 30 -1.96 -21.73 -4.38
N GLN A 31 -1.49 -22.57 -5.29
CA GLN A 31 -0.44 -23.56 -5.00
C GLN A 31 0.97 -23.08 -5.30
N ASN A 32 1.16 -22.28 -6.38
CA ASN A 32 2.50 -21.92 -6.86
C ASN A 32 3.06 -20.70 -6.09
N ILE A 33 3.42 -20.93 -4.83
CA ILE A 33 3.90 -19.92 -3.90
C ILE A 33 5.32 -20.26 -3.44
N GLU A 34 6.21 -19.26 -3.44
CA GLU A 34 7.40 -19.25 -2.60
C GLU A 34 7.17 -18.38 -1.36
N LEU A 35 7.68 -18.81 -0.21
CA LEU A 35 7.59 -18.06 1.05
C LEU A 35 8.95 -17.53 1.46
N ILE A 36 9.04 -16.23 1.64
CA ILE A 36 10.25 -15.54 2.06
C ILE A 36 9.96 -14.73 3.33
N ILE A 37 10.67 -15.03 4.41
CA ILE A 37 10.55 -14.34 5.70
C ILE A 37 11.91 -13.76 6.07
N VAL A 38 11.95 -12.47 6.35
CA VAL A 38 13.13 -11.79 6.89
C VAL A 38 12.79 -11.20 8.24
N ASP A 39 13.41 -11.75 9.28
CA ASP A 39 13.36 -11.21 10.62
C ASP A 39 14.38 -10.09 10.79
N ASP A 40 13.91 -8.89 11.11
CA ASP A 40 14.71 -7.68 11.24
C ASP A 40 15.30 -7.53 12.65
N GLY A 41 15.88 -8.62 13.18
CA GLY A 41 16.57 -8.64 14.46
C GLY A 41 15.63 -8.56 15.66
N SER A 42 14.56 -9.35 15.68
CA SER A 42 13.62 -9.44 16.80
C SER A 42 14.33 -9.74 18.12
N LYS A 43 13.82 -9.16 19.20
CA LYS A 43 14.34 -9.35 20.56
C LYS A 43 13.51 -10.33 21.40
N ASP A 44 12.34 -10.69 20.88
CA ASP A 44 11.44 -11.71 21.43
C ASP A 44 11.65 -13.07 20.74
N SER A 45 10.73 -14.01 20.93
CA SER A 45 10.81 -15.35 20.35
C SER A 45 10.32 -15.42 18.88
N THR A 46 10.18 -14.29 18.16
CA THR A 46 9.68 -14.26 16.77
C THR A 46 10.46 -15.19 15.85
N TRP A 47 11.80 -15.11 15.89
CA TRP A 47 12.64 -15.95 15.03
C TRP A 47 12.47 -17.44 15.33
N GLN A 48 12.46 -17.82 16.60
CA GLN A 48 12.22 -19.22 17.01
C GLN A 48 10.87 -19.73 16.49
N LYS A 49 9.82 -18.91 16.64
CA LYS A 49 8.47 -19.22 16.18
C LYS A 49 8.38 -19.41 14.66
N ILE A 50 9.15 -18.67 13.89
CA ILE A 50 9.29 -18.86 12.44
C ILE A 50 9.94 -20.21 12.14
N GLN A 51 11.04 -20.54 12.84
CA GLN A 51 11.77 -21.79 12.62
C GLN A 51 10.93 -23.04 12.97
N GLU A 52 10.06 -22.97 13.97
CA GLU A 52 9.16 -24.08 14.34
C GLU A 52 8.24 -24.53 13.18
N LEU A 53 7.94 -23.65 12.21
CA LEU A 53 7.09 -23.98 11.07
C LEU A 53 7.86 -24.30 9.77
N LYS A 54 9.19 -24.37 9.81
CA LYS A 54 10.02 -24.53 8.62
C LYS A 54 9.68 -25.80 7.85
N ASP A 55 9.59 -26.93 8.49
CA ASP A 55 9.32 -28.23 7.84
C ASP A 55 7.92 -28.27 7.19
N GLU A 56 6.93 -27.60 7.81
CA GLU A 56 5.59 -27.49 7.25
C GLU A 56 5.58 -26.60 6.01
N CYS A 57 6.32 -25.48 6.05
CA CYS A 57 6.48 -24.59 4.94
C CYS A 57 7.23 -25.25 3.76
N GLU A 58 8.32 -26.00 4.01
CA GLU A 58 9.08 -26.69 2.98
C GLU A 58 8.25 -27.77 2.25
N LYS A 59 7.30 -28.40 2.94
CA LYS A 59 6.35 -29.34 2.32
C LYS A 59 5.28 -28.65 1.50
N ARG A 60 4.92 -27.40 1.85
CA ARG A 60 3.80 -26.67 1.24
C ARG A 60 4.22 -25.83 0.05
N PHE A 61 5.34 -25.14 0.14
CA PHE A 61 5.76 -24.12 -0.83
C PHE A 61 6.81 -24.66 -1.81
N VAL A 62 6.82 -24.11 -3.02
CA VAL A 62 7.80 -24.51 -4.05
C VAL A 62 9.22 -24.08 -3.69
N ARG A 63 9.35 -23.07 -2.83
CA ARG A 63 10.61 -22.59 -2.25
C ARG A 63 10.33 -21.89 -0.93
N VAL A 64 11.23 -22.06 0.02
CA VAL A 64 11.20 -21.41 1.33
C VAL A 64 12.54 -20.74 1.57
N HIS A 65 12.51 -19.49 2.04
CA HIS A 65 13.70 -18.78 2.48
C HIS A 65 13.40 -18.03 3.78
N PHE A 66 14.05 -18.44 4.86
CA PHE A 66 13.97 -17.77 6.16
C PHE A 66 15.34 -17.19 6.51
N GLU A 67 15.38 -15.93 6.86
CA GLU A 67 16.59 -15.19 7.19
C GLU A 67 16.34 -14.31 8.41
N THR A 68 17.32 -14.22 9.32
CA THR A 68 17.38 -13.19 10.35
C THR A 68 18.61 -12.32 10.14
N LYS A 69 18.53 -11.05 10.47
CA LYS A 69 19.61 -10.08 10.32
C LYS A 69 19.58 -9.06 11.47
N GLU A 70 20.60 -8.23 11.60
CA GLU A 70 20.54 -7.08 12.49
C GLU A 70 19.43 -6.12 12.07
N ASN A 71 18.81 -5.44 13.06
CA ASN A 71 17.75 -4.48 12.77
C ASN A 71 18.29 -3.29 11.96
N GLU A 72 17.79 -3.15 10.75
CA GLU A 72 18.12 -2.06 9.83
C GLU A 72 16.90 -1.24 9.42
N GLY A 73 15.72 -1.61 9.93
CA GLY A 73 14.44 -0.94 9.67
C GLY A 73 13.69 -1.45 8.44
N THR A 74 12.42 -1.10 8.41
CA THR A 74 11.40 -1.65 7.50
C THR A 74 11.79 -1.54 6.02
N CYS A 75 12.26 -0.37 5.56
CA CYS A 75 12.62 -0.16 4.15
C CYS A 75 13.74 -1.11 3.66
N LYS A 76 14.77 -1.32 4.45
CA LYS A 76 15.86 -2.24 4.09
C LYS A 76 15.38 -3.70 4.10
N THR A 77 14.53 -4.05 5.05
CA THR A 77 13.94 -5.38 5.15
C THR A 77 13.02 -5.67 3.96
N PHE A 78 12.18 -4.74 3.52
CA PHE A 78 11.39 -4.88 2.29
C PHE A 78 12.28 -5.01 1.05
N ASN A 79 13.35 -4.23 0.96
CA ASN A 79 14.29 -4.36 -0.17
C ASN A 79 14.98 -5.72 -0.18
N ARG A 80 15.39 -6.24 0.98
CA ARG A 80 15.95 -7.58 1.10
C ARG A 80 14.98 -8.67 0.64
N LEU A 81 13.70 -8.57 1.06
CA LEU A 81 12.63 -9.47 0.62
C LEU A 81 12.44 -9.44 -0.91
N LEU A 82 12.45 -8.25 -1.51
CA LEU A 82 12.36 -8.09 -2.96
C LEU A 82 13.56 -8.72 -3.70
N ASP A 83 14.78 -8.56 -3.16
CA ASP A 83 15.99 -9.13 -3.77
C ASP A 83 15.97 -10.66 -3.76
N LEU A 84 15.40 -11.25 -2.71
CA LEU A 84 15.27 -12.70 -2.57
C LEU A 84 14.13 -13.30 -3.41
N SER A 85 13.15 -12.48 -3.80
CA SER A 85 11.94 -12.94 -4.50
C SER A 85 12.23 -13.33 -5.95
N GLN A 86 11.58 -14.41 -6.44
CA GLN A 86 11.71 -14.94 -7.79
C GLN A 86 10.39 -14.91 -8.58
N GLY A 87 9.27 -14.65 -7.90
CA GLY A 87 7.94 -14.66 -8.48
C GLY A 87 7.66 -13.54 -9.49
N GLU A 88 6.73 -13.77 -10.38
CA GLU A 88 6.16 -12.73 -11.26
C GLU A 88 5.34 -11.71 -10.46
N TYR A 89 4.74 -12.19 -9.37
CA TYR A 89 4.00 -11.36 -8.43
C TYR A 89 4.63 -11.41 -7.04
N VAL A 90 4.47 -10.33 -6.31
CA VAL A 90 4.82 -10.25 -4.88
C VAL A 90 3.58 -9.92 -4.06
N TYR A 91 3.42 -10.63 -2.94
CA TYR A 91 2.36 -10.44 -1.96
C TYR A 91 2.99 -10.05 -0.64
N PHE A 92 2.82 -8.79 -0.23
CA PHE A 92 3.33 -8.32 1.07
C PHE A 92 2.30 -8.56 2.16
N ILE A 93 2.74 -9.14 3.26
CA ILE A 93 1.92 -9.33 4.46
C ILE A 93 2.75 -9.05 5.71
N ALA A 94 2.24 -8.21 6.60
CA ALA A 94 2.87 -7.97 7.91
C ALA A 94 2.79 -9.23 8.79
N SER A 95 3.77 -9.44 9.66
CA SER A 95 3.89 -10.66 10.47
C SER A 95 2.90 -10.75 11.64
N ASP A 96 1.93 -9.84 11.71
CA ASP A 96 0.81 -9.80 12.68
C ASP A 96 -0.57 -9.93 12.02
N ASP A 97 -0.64 -9.92 10.69
CA ASP A 97 -1.88 -10.00 9.91
C ASP A 97 -2.13 -11.40 9.33
N MET A 98 -3.31 -11.61 8.72
CA MET A 98 -3.66 -12.90 8.10
C MET A 98 -4.31 -12.70 6.72
N ALA A 99 -3.96 -13.55 5.76
CA ALA A 99 -4.64 -13.61 4.45
C ALA A 99 -5.81 -14.60 4.50
N LYS A 100 -6.91 -14.29 3.79
CA LYS A 100 -8.00 -15.26 3.60
C LYS A 100 -7.56 -16.36 2.64
N PRO A 101 -8.08 -17.59 2.78
CA PRO A 101 -7.60 -18.74 1.98
C PRO A 101 -7.58 -18.50 0.48
N GLU A 102 -8.54 -17.78 -0.07
CA GLU A 102 -8.67 -17.48 -1.50
C GLU A 102 -8.05 -16.16 -1.96
N ALA A 103 -7.33 -15.45 -1.08
CA ALA A 103 -6.82 -14.11 -1.35
C ALA A 103 -5.90 -14.10 -2.57
N ILE A 104 -4.80 -14.84 -2.50
CA ILE A 104 -3.79 -14.86 -3.56
C ILE A 104 -4.38 -15.37 -4.88
N GLU A 105 -5.22 -16.41 -4.85
CA GLU A 105 -5.85 -16.95 -6.06
C GLU A 105 -6.76 -15.91 -6.74
N THR A 106 -7.57 -15.20 -5.94
CA THR A 106 -8.48 -14.15 -6.44
C THR A 106 -7.68 -13.03 -7.11
N GLU A 107 -6.61 -12.59 -6.49
CA GLU A 107 -5.77 -11.49 -6.95
C GLU A 107 -4.91 -11.85 -8.16
N VAL A 108 -4.33 -13.06 -8.19
CA VAL A 108 -3.62 -13.59 -9.37
C VAL A 108 -4.55 -13.70 -10.55
N LYS A 109 -5.79 -14.20 -10.35
CA LYS A 109 -6.80 -14.33 -11.41
C LYS A 109 -7.12 -12.96 -12.04
N PHE A 110 -7.13 -11.88 -11.26
CA PHE A 110 -7.33 -10.53 -11.78
C PHE A 110 -6.10 -10.05 -12.55
N LEU A 111 -4.92 -10.00 -11.92
CA LEU A 111 -3.72 -9.43 -12.54
C LEU A 111 -3.28 -10.20 -13.81
N SER A 112 -3.46 -11.51 -13.85
CA SER A 112 -3.11 -12.31 -15.04
C SER A 112 -3.88 -11.91 -16.29
N LYS A 113 -5.13 -11.40 -16.13
CA LYS A 113 -6.00 -10.95 -17.21
C LYS A 113 -5.86 -9.48 -17.56
N HIS A 114 -5.39 -8.66 -16.62
CA HIS A 114 -5.34 -7.19 -16.73
C HIS A 114 -3.89 -6.68 -16.66
N LYS A 115 -3.25 -6.57 -17.82
CA LYS A 115 -1.82 -6.21 -17.90
C LYS A 115 -1.54 -4.72 -17.62
N ASP A 116 -2.55 -3.87 -17.69
CA ASP A 116 -2.49 -2.44 -17.37
C ASP A 116 -2.59 -2.13 -15.87
N TYR A 117 -2.83 -3.17 -15.04
CA TYR A 117 -2.84 -3.07 -13.59
C TYR A 117 -1.56 -3.65 -13.00
N ALA A 118 -0.94 -2.91 -12.07
CA ALA A 118 0.23 -3.40 -11.31
C ALA A 118 -0.13 -3.86 -9.91
N LEU A 119 -1.26 -3.44 -9.35
CA LEU A 119 -1.69 -3.81 -8.01
C LEU A 119 -3.19 -4.16 -8.00
N VAL A 120 -3.50 -5.16 -7.21
CA VAL A 120 -4.88 -5.52 -6.84
C VAL A 120 -4.95 -5.77 -5.34
N VAL A 121 -6.07 -5.41 -4.72
CA VAL A 121 -6.30 -5.55 -3.29
C VAL A 121 -7.77 -5.81 -3.01
N GLY A 122 -8.05 -6.61 -1.98
CA GLY A 122 -9.39 -6.81 -1.44
C GLY A 122 -9.72 -5.90 -0.28
N ASP A 123 -10.89 -6.14 0.33
CA ASP A 123 -11.26 -5.54 1.60
C ASP A 123 -10.64 -6.31 2.77
N ASN A 124 -10.54 -5.63 3.93
CA ASN A 124 -10.00 -6.23 5.14
C ASN A 124 -11.08 -6.29 6.21
N GLU A 125 -11.20 -7.43 6.86
CA GLU A 125 -11.86 -7.46 8.15
C GLU A 125 -10.91 -7.03 9.27
N ILE A 126 -11.48 -6.61 10.38
CA ILE A 126 -10.72 -6.33 11.60
C ILE A 126 -10.78 -7.54 12.51
N ILE A 127 -9.63 -7.96 13.04
CA ILE A 127 -9.52 -8.94 14.12
C ILE A 127 -8.80 -8.32 15.31
N ASP A 128 -9.12 -8.76 16.52
CA ASP A 128 -8.40 -8.34 17.72
C ASP A 128 -7.05 -9.08 17.88
N ALA A 129 -6.38 -8.85 19.01
CA ALA A 129 -5.10 -9.48 19.31
C ALA A 129 -5.17 -11.02 19.37
N ASP A 130 -6.33 -11.59 19.72
CA ASP A 130 -6.57 -13.02 19.82
C ASP A 130 -7.12 -13.63 18.52
N GLY A 131 -7.17 -12.85 17.42
CA GLY A 131 -7.68 -13.30 16.12
C GLY A 131 -9.20 -13.33 16.02
N LYS A 132 -9.93 -12.85 17.02
CA LYS A 132 -11.38 -12.80 17.00
C LYS A 132 -11.88 -11.65 16.13
N ARG A 133 -12.89 -11.90 15.31
CA ARG A 133 -13.56 -10.86 14.51
C ARG A 133 -14.04 -9.72 15.38
N ALA A 134 -13.66 -8.51 15.01
CA ALA A 134 -14.08 -7.27 15.64
C ALA A 134 -14.45 -6.22 14.58
N TYR A 135 -14.95 -5.10 15.03
CA TYR A 135 -15.32 -3.93 14.21
C TYR A 135 -14.77 -2.67 14.86
N TRP A 136 -14.76 -1.55 14.15
CA TRP A 136 -14.34 -0.27 14.71
C TRP A 136 -15.52 0.68 14.94
N ASP A 137 -15.41 1.50 15.98
CA ASP A 137 -16.14 2.76 16.09
C ASP A 137 -15.42 3.89 15.30
N ASN A 138 -15.88 5.14 15.46
CA ASN A 138 -15.28 6.30 14.78
C ASN A 138 -13.84 6.58 15.26
N GLU A 139 -13.50 6.21 16.48
CA GLU A 139 -12.20 6.40 17.14
C GLU A 139 -11.30 5.18 16.97
N ARG A 140 -11.75 4.13 16.24
CA ARG A 140 -11.09 2.84 16.06
C ARG A 140 -10.96 2.01 17.35
N ASN A 141 -11.88 2.17 18.30
CA ASN A 141 -12.01 1.23 19.40
C ASN A 141 -12.69 -0.05 18.89
N LEU A 142 -12.30 -1.20 19.49
CA LEU A 142 -12.87 -2.48 19.09
C LEU A 142 -14.30 -2.64 19.62
N ILE A 143 -15.18 -3.05 18.73
CA ILE A 143 -16.58 -3.41 18.99
C ILE A 143 -16.79 -4.83 18.49
N TYR A 144 -17.53 -5.64 19.24
CA TYR A 144 -17.80 -7.05 18.90
C TYR A 144 -19.21 -7.29 18.39
N ASP A 145 -20.13 -6.36 18.63
CA ASP A 145 -21.49 -6.41 18.07
C ASP A 145 -21.59 -5.55 16.82
N LYS A 146 -21.74 -6.21 15.66
CA LYS A 146 -21.87 -5.53 14.36
C LYS A 146 -23.05 -4.57 14.26
N LYS A 147 -24.05 -4.66 15.16
CA LYS A 147 -25.19 -3.74 15.20
C LYS A 147 -24.83 -2.38 15.81
N GLN A 148 -23.73 -2.31 16.56
CA GLN A 148 -23.25 -1.11 17.24
C GLN A 148 -22.23 -0.31 16.41
N THR A 149 -21.79 -0.85 15.27
CA THR A 149 -20.84 -0.17 14.39
C THR A 149 -21.47 0.25 13.07
N LYS A 150 -20.88 1.29 12.46
CA LYS A 150 -21.14 1.70 11.08
C LYS A 150 -20.15 1.08 10.09
N PHE A 151 -19.04 0.51 10.59
CA PHE A 151 -17.94 0.02 9.77
C PHE A 151 -17.82 -1.49 9.93
N LEU A 152 -18.37 -2.22 9.00
CA LEU A 152 -18.31 -3.68 8.99
C LEU A 152 -16.94 -4.21 8.53
N THR A 153 -16.19 -3.37 7.80
CA THR A 153 -14.87 -3.68 7.27
C THR A 153 -13.93 -2.47 7.42
N PHE A 154 -12.66 -2.68 7.16
CA PHE A 154 -11.68 -1.61 7.11
C PHE A 154 -11.98 -0.62 5.98
N CYS A 155 -12.40 -1.12 4.82
CA CYS A 155 -12.78 -0.25 3.70
C CYS A 155 -14.02 0.60 3.98
N ASP A 156 -14.98 0.12 4.78
CA ASP A 156 -16.11 0.96 5.20
C ASP A 156 -15.61 2.18 5.99
N PHE A 157 -14.65 1.97 6.90
CA PHE A 157 -14.01 3.06 7.64
C PHE A 157 -13.24 4.01 6.71
N LEU A 158 -12.47 3.47 5.78
CA LEU A 158 -11.71 4.27 4.81
C LEU A 158 -12.62 5.09 3.89
N LYS A 159 -13.72 4.49 3.39
CA LYS A 159 -14.73 5.13 2.54
C LYS A 159 -15.42 6.29 3.28
N ALA A 160 -15.77 6.08 4.55
CA ALA A 160 -16.41 7.13 5.38
C ALA A 160 -15.47 8.35 5.58
N GLY A 161 -14.19 8.12 5.79
CA GLY A 161 -13.19 9.19 5.89
C GLY A 161 -12.81 9.85 4.56
N ARG A 162 -13.23 9.27 3.41
CA ARG A 162 -12.85 9.71 2.06
C ARG A 162 -14.03 9.62 1.08
N PRO A 163 -15.13 10.36 1.32
CA PRO A 163 -16.34 10.28 0.50
C PRO A 163 -16.12 10.72 -0.96
N TYR A 164 -14.97 11.30 -1.25
CA TYR A 164 -14.55 11.72 -2.59
C TYR A 164 -13.82 10.63 -3.38
N VAL A 165 -13.57 9.45 -2.81
CA VAL A 165 -12.94 8.32 -3.52
C VAL A 165 -13.98 7.22 -3.75
N ASP A 166 -14.30 6.97 -5.00
CA ASP A 166 -15.06 5.78 -5.39
C ASP A 166 -14.11 4.60 -5.57
N PHE A 167 -14.17 3.64 -4.62
CA PHE A 167 -13.32 2.44 -4.63
C PHE A 167 -13.56 1.53 -5.84
N ASN A 168 -14.74 1.64 -6.48
CA ASN A 168 -15.08 0.83 -7.65
C ASN A 168 -14.73 1.51 -8.98
N SER A 169 -14.31 2.78 -8.94
CA SER A 169 -13.96 3.55 -10.14
C SER A 169 -12.52 3.28 -10.61
N GLU A 170 -12.20 3.76 -11.79
CA GLU A 170 -10.82 3.79 -12.33
C GLU A 170 -9.91 4.79 -11.58
N ASP A 171 -10.49 5.69 -10.76
CA ASP A 171 -9.73 6.63 -9.93
C ASP A 171 -9.15 5.98 -8.67
N PHE A 172 -9.57 4.73 -8.34
CA PHE A 172 -8.99 4.01 -7.21
C PHE A 172 -7.48 3.84 -7.39
N GLY A 173 -6.71 4.33 -6.42
CA GLY A 173 -5.25 4.29 -6.47
C GLY A 173 -4.63 5.24 -7.50
N SER A 174 -5.40 6.20 -8.09
CA SER A 174 -4.84 7.22 -8.95
C SER A 174 -3.91 8.17 -8.17
N TYR A 175 -2.92 8.75 -8.84
CA TYR A 175 -1.99 9.68 -8.21
C TYR A 175 -2.74 10.86 -7.54
N GLY A 176 -3.74 11.40 -8.23
CA GLY A 176 -4.57 12.48 -7.69
C GLY A 176 -5.26 12.11 -6.39
N SER A 177 -5.88 10.93 -6.31
CA SER A 177 -6.56 10.47 -5.10
C SER A 177 -5.60 10.18 -3.95
N LEU A 178 -4.44 9.60 -4.23
CA LEU A 178 -3.42 9.25 -3.23
C LEU A 178 -2.72 10.47 -2.65
N THR A 179 -2.65 11.60 -3.36
CA THR A 179 -2.08 12.84 -2.79
C THR A 179 -2.87 13.35 -1.58
N MET A 180 -4.13 12.94 -1.43
CA MET A 180 -4.96 13.27 -0.26
C MET A 180 -4.60 12.40 0.97
N GLY A 181 -3.97 11.26 0.78
CA GLY A 181 -3.52 10.33 1.82
C GLY A 181 -3.61 8.88 1.37
N ASN A 182 -2.90 7.99 2.05
CA ASN A 182 -3.02 6.56 1.81
C ASN A 182 -4.41 6.04 2.24
N TYR A 183 -5.03 5.26 1.39
CA TYR A 183 -6.32 4.59 1.65
C TYR A 183 -6.36 3.18 1.02
N ILE A 184 -5.23 2.70 0.54
CA ILE A 184 -5.15 1.36 -0.01
C ILE A 184 -5.12 0.37 1.16
N PRO A 185 -6.03 -0.63 1.20
CA PRO A 185 -6.03 -1.66 2.23
C PRO A 185 -4.77 -2.52 2.19
N ASN A 186 -4.50 -3.25 3.27
CA ASN A 186 -3.42 -4.23 3.33
C ASN A 186 -3.77 -5.53 2.58
N GLY A 187 -2.77 -6.38 2.34
CA GLY A 187 -2.96 -7.65 1.67
C GLY A 187 -3.16 -7.50 0.16
N TYR A 188 -2.22 -6.86 -0.50
CA TYR A 188 -2.25 -6.59 -1.94
C TYR A 188 -1.23 -7.42 -2.71
N LEU A 189 -1.63 -7.85 -3.89
CA LEU A 189 -0.74 -8.50 -4.86
C LEU A 189 -0.22 -7.47 -5.86
N ILE A 190 1.08 -7.49 -6.11
CA ILE A 190 1.77 -6.56 -6.99
C ILE A 190 2.48 -7.32 -8.11
N ARG A 191 2.38 -6.83 -9.35
CA ARG A 191 3.23 -7.27 -10.45
C ARG A 191 4.67 -6.83 -10.20
N LYS A 192 5.59 -7.78 -9.98
CA LYS A 192 6.98 -7.48 -9.57
C LYS A 192 7.71 -6.56 -10.52
N SER A 193 7.48 -6.67 -11.83
CA SER A 193 8.13 -5.82 -12.84
C SER A 193 7.85 -4.32 -12.69
N ILE A 194 6.89 -3.91 -11.84
CA ILE A 194 6.68 -2.48 -11.57
C ILE A 194 7.88 -1.87 -10.84
N PHE A 195 8.60 -2.66 -10.03
CA PHE A 195 9.78 -2.20 -9.28
C PHE A 195 10.94 -1.79 -10.19
N ASP A 196 10.98 -2.26 -11.43
CA ASP A 196 11.95 -1.80 -12.44
C ASP A 196 11.73 -0.33 -12.82
N LYS A 197 10.50 0.17 -12.66
CA LYS A 197 10.11 1.55 -12.96
C LYS A 197 10.13 2.46 -11.74
N ILE A 198 9.68 1.94 -10.60
CA ILE A 198 9.48 2.75 -9.39
C ILE A 198 10.69 2.74 -8.45
N GLY A 199 11.64 1.82 -8.66
CA GLY A 199 12.80 1.65 -7.79
C GLY A 199 12.48 0.90 -6.49
N ARG A 200 13.23 1.21 -5.45
CA ARG A 200 13.24 0.51 -4.17
C ARG A 200 12.59 1.34 -3.06
N PHE A 201 12.28 0.70 -1.94
CA PHE A 201 11.92 1.40 -0.70
C PHE A 201 13.09 2.25 -0.20
N THR A 202 12.78 3.38 0.40
CA THR A 202 13.80 4.34 0.84
C THR A 202 13.47 4.93 2.21
N PRO A 203 14.46 5.05 3.12
CA PRO A 203 14.25 5.65 4.43
C PRO A 203 13.84 7.14 4.40
N GLU A 204 14.14 7.85 3.28
CA GLU A 204 13.72 9.23 3.07
C GLU A 204 12.18 9.37 2.90
N ALA A 205 11.50 8.26 2.62
CA ALA A 205 10.04 8.15 2.60
C ALA A 205 9.61 7.11 3.66
N PRO A 206 9.61 7.46 4.95
CA PRO A 206 9.53 6.52 6.07
C PRO A 206 8.16 5.83 6.22
N LEU A 207 7.13 6.26 5.50
CA LEU A 207 5.85 5.55 5.38
C LEU A 207 5.88 4.73 4.10
N GLU A 208 6.48 3.54 4.18
CA GLU A 208 6.88 2.70 3.05
C GLU A 208 5.70 2.24 2.18
N ASP A 209 4.57 1.88 2.80
CA ASP A 209 3.36 1.49 2.10
C ASP A 209 2.79 2.66 1.27
N TYR A 210 2.73 3.83 1.87
CA TYR A 210 2.25 5.03 1.17
C TYR A 210 3.21 5.46 0.04
N TRP A 211 4.51 5.38 0.29
CA TRP A 211 5.53 5.58 -0.74
C TRP A 211 5.29 4.67 -1.94
N LEU A 212 5.13 3.37 -1.69
CA LEU A 212 4.87 2.38 -2.71
C LEU A 212 3.63 2.72 -3.55
N MET A 213 2.51 3.09 -2.90
CA MET A 213 1.28 3.46 -3.59
C MET A 213 1.46 4.70 -4.46
N LEU A 214 2.11 5.75 -3.95
CA LEU A 214 2.42 6.94 -4.73
C LEU A 214 3.28 6.62 -5.96
N GLN A 215 4.29 5.75 -5.83
CA GLN A 215 5.14 5.39 -6.96
C GLN A 215 4.37 4.55 -8.00
N ILE A 216 3.63 3.51 -7.60
CA ILE A 216 2.87 2.67 -8.53
C ILE A 216 1.86 3.53 -9.31
N SER A 217 1.15 4.44 -8.66
CA SER A 217 0.10 5.27 -9.26
C SER A 217 0.59 6.12 -10.45
N LYS A 218 1.86 6.47 -10.50
CA LYS A 218 2.45 7.25 -11.60
C LYS A 218 2.58 6.44 -12.89
N TYR A 219 2.72 5.12 -12.78
CA TYR A 219 3.07 4.25 -13.90
C TYR A 219 2.00 3.23 -14.26
N SER A 220 1.08 2.90 -13.34
CA SER A 220 0.12 1.82 -13.54
C SER A 220 -1.17 2.06 -12.75
N LYS A 221 -2.20 1.27 -13.07
CA LYS A 221 -3.48 1.27 -12.39
C LYS A 221 -3.45 0.34 -11.17
N MET A 222 -4.35 0.61 -10.22
CA MET A 222 -4.66 -0.24 -9.08
C MET A 222 -6.11 -0.67 -9.12
N LYS A 223 -6.44 -1.84 -8.58
CA LYS A 223 -7.80 -2.36 -8.51
C LYS A 223 -8.18 -2.76 -7.10
N TYR A 224 -9.33 -2.28 -6.68
CA TYR A 224 -10.04 -2.79 -5.51
C TYR A 224 -11.03 -3.88 -5.93
N ILE A 225 -11.06 -4.97 -5.19
CA ILE A 225 -12.07 -6.04 -5.30
C ILE A 225 -12.94 -5.98 -4.05
N ASP A 226 -14.24 -5.79 -4.23
CA ASP A 226 -15.21 -5.72 -3.12
C ASP A 226 -15.46 -7.12 -2.52
N LYS A 227 -14.42 -7.66 -1.90
CA LYS A 227 -14.41 -8.96 -1.23
C LYS A 227 -13.41 -8.92 -0.09
N ILE A 228 -13.79 -9.42 1.09
CA ILE A 228 -12.86 -9.56 2.22
C ILE A 228 -11.82 -10.64 1.86
N LEU A 229 -10.57 -10.20 1.64
CA LEU A 229 -9.44 -11.07 1.30
C LEU A 229 -8.34 -11.07 2.37
N PHE A 230 -8.50 -10.25 3.40
CA PHE A 230 -7.48 -10.03 4.40
C PHE A 230 -8.08 -9.84 5.79
N SER A 231 -7.34 -10.18 6.86
CA SER A 231 -7.69 -9.92 8.25
C SER A 231 -6.61 -9.02 8.84
N TYR A 232 -6.97 -7.76 9.09
CA TYR A 232 -6.11 -6.78 9.70
C TYR A 232 -6.21 -6.87 11.22
N ARG A 233 -5.08 -7.16 11.87
CA ARG A 233 -5.05 -7.33 13.32
C ARG A 233 -4.87 -5.98 14.02
N TRP A 234 -5.77 -5.73 14.97
CA TRP A 234 -5.75 -4.51 15.77
C TRP A 234 -5.35 -4.82 17.22
N HIS A 235 -4.11 -4.50 17.57
CA HIS A 235 -3.53 -4.72 18.89
C HIS A 235 -2.82 -3.47 19.41
N GLN A 236 -2.36 -3.48 20.67
CA GLN A 236 -1.83 -2.26 21.31
C GLN A 236 -0.56 -1.71 20.67
N THR A 237 0.27 -2.56 20.09
CA THR A 237 1.57 -2.19 19.52
C THR A 237 1.52 -1.88 18.01
N ASN A 238 0.33 -1.80 17.37
CA ASN A 238 0.25 -1.35 15.99
C ASN A 238 0.88 0.04 15.82
N SER A 239 1.81 0.17 14.88
CA SER A 239 2.56 1.41 14.63
C SER A 239 1.65 2.60 14.28
N VAL A 240 0.52 2.34 13.63
CA VAL A 240 -0.48 3.34 13.23
C VAL A 240 -1.22 4.01 14.40
N LYS A 241 -1.07 3.50 15.63
CA LYS A 241 -1.65 4.12 16.84
C LYS A 241 -0.87 5.34 17.31
N ASN A 242 0.37 5.50 16.90
CA ASN A 242 1.13 6.72 17.15
C ASN A 242 0.77 7.77 16.07
N ILE A 243 -0.32 8.51 16.31
CA ILE A 243 -0.90 9.46 15.35
C ILE A 243 0.12 10.51 14.93
N ASP A 244 0.83 11.13 15.88
CA ASP A 244 1.82 12.19 15.60
C ASP A 244 2.96 11.67 14.71
N LYS A 245 3.44 10.47 14.99
CA LYS A 245 4.46 9.81 14.17
C LYS A 245 3.94 9.54 12.76
N MET A 246 2.71 9.03 12.62
CA MET A 246 2.10 8.73 11.32
C MET A 246 1.85 9.99 10.49
N GLU A 247 1.40 11.07 11.12
CA GLU A 247 1.22 12.36 10.44
C GLU A 247 2.57 12.92 9.96
N ASN A 248 3.59 12.91 10.82
CA ASN A 248 4.93 13.35 10.45
C ASN A 248 5.49 12.51 9.29
N TYR A 249 5.40 11.18 9.35
CA TYR A 249 5.87 10.28 8.29
C TYR A 249 5.11 10.47 6.98
N THR A 250 3.79 10.68 7.06
CA THR A 250 2.97 11.03 5.90
C THR A 250 3.47 12.30 5.21
N ASN A 251 3.75 13.35 6.00
CA ASN A 251 4.22 14.63 5.47
C ASN A 251 5.63 14.51 4.87
N ILE A 252 6.55 13.79 5.52
CA ILE A 252 7.90 13.53 4.99
C ILE A 252 7.79 12.78 3.66
N THR A 253 7.03 11.69 3.62
CA THR A 253 6.84 10.86 2.41
C THR A 253 6.25 11.67 1.25
N LYS A 254 5.20 12.46 1.51
CA LYS A 254 4.62 13.36 0.49
C LYS A 254 5.62 14.39 -0.04
N ASN A 255 6.39 15.01 0.84
CA ASN A 255 7.37 16.03 0.44
C ASN A 255 8.51 15.41 -0.37
N TYR A 256 8.97 14.22 0.03
CA TYR A 256 9.99 13.49 -0.73
C TYR A 256 9.49 13.09 -2.11
N ASP A 257 8.28 12.53 -2.19
CA ASP A 257 7.64 12.17 -3.47
C ASP A 257 7.53 13.37 -4.41
N LYS A 258 7.07 14.51 -3.90
CA LYS A 258 6.95 15.75 -4.64
C LYS A 258 8.31 16.22 -5.19
N ASN A 259 9.35 16.22 -4.36
CA ASN A 259 10.70 16.64 -4.77
C ASN A 259 11.26 15.72 -5.86
N LEU A 260 10.97 14.42 -5.81
CA LEU A 260 11.36 13.49 -6.87
C LEU A 260 10.56 13.73 -8.15
N LEU A 261 9.25 13.97 -8.03
CA LEU A 261 8.42 14.25 -9.19
C LEU A 261 8.85 15.54 -9.91
N GLU A 262 9.23 16.58 -9.17
CA GLU A 262 9.75 17.84 -9.75
C GLU A 262 11.08 17.63 -10.51
N LYS A 263 11.85 16.61 -10.16
CA LYS A 263 13.11 16.24 -10.83
C LYS A 263 12.93 15.18 -11.92
N SER A 264 11.73 14.59 -12.03
CA SER A 264 11.43 13.56 -13.04
C SER A 264 11.37 14.12 -14.46
N ASP A 265 11.28 13.24 -15.44
CA ASP A 265 11.07 13.66 -16.81
C ASP A 265 9.77 14.47 -16.97
N LYS A 266 9.74 15.34 -17.97
CA LYS A 266 8.64 16.29 -18.19
C LYS A 266 7.29 15.60 -18.41
N ASN A 267 7.27 14.44 -19.05
CA ASN A 267 6.02 13.74 -19.38
C ASN A 267 5.39 13.14 -18.11
N LEU A 268 6.20 12.50 -17.25
CA LEU A 268 5.75 11.98 -15.97
C LEU A 268 5.23 13.10 -15.06
N LEU A 269 5.97 14.20 -14.97
CA LEU A 269 5.55 15.38 -14.22
C LEU A 269 4.21 15.90 -14.71
N LEU A 270 4.06 16.14 -16.03
CA LEU A 270 2.83 16.66 -16.61
C LEU A 270 1.64 15.73 -16.42
N LYS A 271 1.84 14.40 -16.57
CA LYS A 271 0.81 13.40 -16.34
C LYS A 271 0.33 13.45 -14.89
N SER A 272 1.24 13.37 -13.93
CA SER A 272 0.90 13.35 -12.50
C SER A 272 0.22 14.64 -12.04
N VAL A 273 0.68 15.78 -12.54
CA VAL A 273 0.06 17.09 -12.30
C VAL A 273 -1.35 17.17 -12.87
N LYS A 274 -1.55 16.67 -14.09
CA LYS A 274 -2.86 16.64 -14.73
C LYS A 274 -3.83 15.79 -13.90
N GLU A 275 -3.46 14.57 -13.51
CA GLU A 275 -4.28 13.70 -12.69
C GLU A 275 -4.64 14.34 -11.34
N TYR A 276 -3.67 14.97 -10.68
CA TYR A 276 -3.91 15.73 -9.43
C TYR A 276 -4.94 16.84 -9.62
N LEU A 277 -4.81 17.64 -10.67
CA LEU A 277 -5.73 18.76 -10.96
C LEU A 277 -7.12 18.26 -11.34
N GLU A 278 -7.23 17.25 -12.18
CA GLU A 278 -8.50 16.66 -12.61
C GLU A 278 -9.24 16.07 -11.43
N PHE A 279 -8.55 15.34 -10.56
CA PHE A 279 -9.11 14.80 -9.32
C PHE A 279 -9.61 15.92 -8.41
N GLY A 280 -8.79 16.93 -8.13
CA GLY A 280 -9.16 18.03 -7.27
C GLY A 280 -10.34 18.87 -7.78
N ILE A 281 -10.48 19.02 -9.10
CA ILE A 281 -11.61 19.69 -9.74
C ILE A 281 -12.87 18.82 -9.63
N ARG A 282 -12.78 17.54 -9.97
CA ARG A 282 -13.91 16.59 -9.98
C ARG A 282 -14.55 16.48 -8.60
N TYR A 283 -13.72 16.33 -7.58
CA TYR A 283 -14.20 16.11 -6.20
C TYR A 283 -14.24 17.36 -5.32
N LYS A 284 -13.98 18.54 -5.91
CA LYS A 284 -14.00 19.84 -5.19
C LYS A 284 -13.08 19.85 -3.96
N THR A 285 -12.03 19.05 -3.97
CA THR A 285 -11.07 18.95 -2.86
C THR A 285 -10.16 20.18 -2.77
N PHE A 286 -10.10 20.99 -3.83
CA PHE A 286 -9.46 22.31 -3.79
C PHE A 286 -10.43 23.35 -3.25
N GLY A 287 -10.00 24.10 -2.24
CA GLY A 287 -10.73 25.29 -1.84
C GLY A 287 -10.92 26.22 -3.05
N ILE A 288 -12.10 26.84 -3.17
CA ILE A 288 -12.47 27.73 -4.28
C ILE A 288 -11.38 28.75 -4.60
N LYS A 289 -10.66 29.26 -3.60
CA LYS A 289 -9.53 30.20 -3.78
C LYS A 289 -8.38 29.61 -4.62
N ASN A 290 -8.08 28.32 -4.50
CA ASN A 290 -7.01 27.68 -5.26
C ASN A 290 -7.39 27.47 -6.72
N ILE A 291 -8.65 27.13 -6.99
CA ILE A 291 -9.18 27.01 -8.37
C ILE A 291 -9.14 28.36 -9.08
N PHE A 292 -9.56 29.42 -8.41
CA PHE A 292 -9.54 30.78 -8.99
C PHE A 292 -8.11 31.26 -9.25
N GLN A 293 -7.14 30.95 -8.40
CA GLN A 293 -5.74 31.29 -8.65
C GLN A 293 -5.18 30.57 -9.88
N ILE A 294 -5.52 29.29 -10.07
CA ILE A 294 -5.10 28.52 -11.25
C ILE A 294 -5.72 29.09 -12.52
N ILE A 295 -7.03 29.44 -12.48
CA ILE A 295 -7.76 30.03 -13.61
C ILE A 295 -7.22 31.43 -13.93
N LYS A 296 -7.01 32.28 -12.93
CA LYS A 296 -6.48 33.65 -13.10
C LYS A 296 -5.09 33.60 -13.73
N TYR A 297 -4.23 32.69 -13.24
CA TYR A 297 -2.89 32.50 -13.75
C TYR A 297 -2.86 32.03 -15.21
N ARG A 298 -3.82 31.17 -15.62
CA ARG A 298 -3.99 30.72 -17.01
C ARG A 298 -4.38 31.87 -17.96
N LYS A 299 -5.11 32.89 -17.48
CA LYS A 299 -5.49 34.06 -18.27
C LYS A 299 -4.34 35.08 -18.46
N GLU A 300 -3.50 35.25 -17.44
CA GLU A 300 -2.43 36.24 -17.43
C GLU A 300 -1.18 35.82 -18.21
N ASN A 301 -0.95 34.54 -18.42
CA ASN A 301 0.26 33.97 -19.03
C ASN A 301 -0.04 33.03 -20.20
N LYS A 302 -0.43 33.61 -21.35
CA LYS A 302 -0.70 32.85 -22.62
C LYS A 302 0.47 31.96 -23.09
N LYS A 303 1.72 32.26 -22.70
CA LYS A 303 2.94 31.56 -23.12
C LYS A 303 3.57 30.63 -22.06
N ASN A 304 3.18 30.72 -20.80
CA ASN A 304 3.75 29.91 -19.71
C ASN A 304 2.62 29.38 -18.84
N ILE A 305 2.54 28.07 -18.67
CA ILE A 305 1.68 27.48 -17.66
C ILE A 305 2.51 27.41 -16.39
N ILE A 306 2.18 28.27 -15.41
CA ILE A 306 2.75 28.19 -14.07
C ILE A 306 1.71 27.46 -13.23
N ILE A 307 2.06 26.30 -12.72
CA ILE A 307 1.21 25.49 -11.86
C ILE A 307 1.74 25.62 -10.45
N LYS A 308 0.91 26.19 -9.59
CA LYS A 308 1.18 26.24 -8.15
C LYS A 308 0.82 24.88 -7.60
N LEU A 309 1.82 24.00 -7.45
CA LEU A 309 1.64 22.65 -6.96
C LEU A 309 1.97 22.59 -5.47
N PHE A 310 1.14 21.90 -4.73
CA PHE A 310 1.41 21.47 -3.37
C PHE A 310 1.96 22.59 -2.45
N SER A 311 1.12 23.36 -1.81
CA SER A 311 1.55 24.41 -0.86
C SER A 311 2.53 25.46 -1.40
N PHE A 312 2.05 26.36 -2.24
CA PHE A 312 2.65 27.67 -2.57
C PHE A 312 3.97 27.74 -3.37
N LYS A 313 4.53 26.67 -3.86
CA LYS A 313 5.60 26.76 -4.87
C LYS A 313 5.06 26.77 -6.29
N ILE A 314 5.61 27.65 -7.11
CA ILE A 314 5.21 27.87 -8.52
C ILE A 314 6.13 27.06 -9.40
N LEU A 315 5.58 26.14 -10.19
CA LEU A 315 6.29 25.45 -11.26
C LEU A 315 6.08 26.22 -12.59
N LYS A 316 7.14 26.68 -13.20
CA LYS A 316 7.09 27.42 -14.46
C LYS A 316 7.33 26.46 -15.63
N ILE A 317 6.29 26.15 -16.38
CA ILE A 317 6.38 25.33 -17.59
C ILE A 317 6.33 26.25 -18.83
N ARG A 318 7.46 26.39 -19.51
CA ARG A 318 7.50 27.13 -20.80
C ARG A 318 6.90 26.25 -21.90
N ARG A 319 5.88 26.74 -22.61
CA ARG A 319 5.50 26.16 -23.89
C ARG A 319 6.62 26.44 -24.88
N LYS A 320 7.20 25.42 -25.52
CA LYS A 320 7.91 25.62 -26.78
C LYS A 320 6.87 26.02 -27.82
N ASN A 321 7.07 27.19 -28.43
CA ASN A 321 6.31 27.55 -29.60
C ASN A 321 6.62 26.50 -30.68
N GLY A 322 5.59 25.77 -31.17
CA GLY A 322 5.61 25.13 -32.46
C GLY A 322 5.24 26.18 -33.50
#